data_33191ba3969011e6f6a2c99192e81326
#
_entry.id   33191ba3969011e6f6a2c99192e81326
#
_cell.length_a   1.000
_cell.length_b   1.000
_cell.length_c   1.000
_cell.angle_alpha   90.00
_cell.angle_beta   90.00
_cell.angle_gamma   90.00
#
_symmetry.space_group_name_H-M   'P 1'
#
loop_
_entity.id
_entity.type
_entity.pdbx_description
1 polymer ?
#
loop_
_entity_poly.entity_id
_entity_poly.type
_entity_poly.pdbx_seq_one_letter_code
_entity_poly.pdbx_strand_id
1 'polypeptide(L)'
;MSDAETEAGRRAVRIEFYDAPTLVFHWWTAALVVLLFATSLIWNYVTPHNRFWRPLLETSHVSLGVLFALLIIVRVIWRLTGMRRLPPEAGIAGLLSQIMYGLLYVLLVAETVTGFVLRWAQGEEFTFFGLFSIPALMAKDRGMAEQLEQWHNYIGWAIVILALGHAAAALVHHYVLKDQVLERMLVRRARQSA
;
A
#
# COMPACT_ATOMS: atom_id res chain seq x y z
N MET A 1 48.22 -1.62 23.65
CA MET A 1 47.02 -1.41 22.87
C MET A 1 46.57 -2.78 22.43
N SER A 2 45.56 -3.32 23.07
CA SER A 2 45.20 -4.74 22.94
C SER A 2 44.28 -4.98 21.72
N ASP A 3 44.42 -6.17 21.13
CA ASP A 3 43.59 -6.61 19.96
C ASP A 3 42.06 -6.51 20.20
N ALA A 4 41.64 -6.44 21.47
CA ALA A 4 40.26 -6.24 21.87
C ALA A 4 39.67 -4.85 21.49
N GLU A 5 40.52 -3.79 21.47
CA GLU A 5 40.10 -2.44 21.06
C GLU A 5 39.94 -2.35 19.52
N THR A 6 40.68 -3.16 18.79
CA THR A 6 40.59 -3.23 17.32
C THR A 6 39.41 -4.05 16.87
N GLU A 7 38.96 -5.05 17.62
CA GLU A 7 37.71 -5.82 17.33
C GLU A 7 36.43 -5.05 17.68
N ALA A 8 36.42 -4.24 18.73
CA ALA A 8 35.30 -3.40 19.09
C ALA A 8 34.98 -2.33 18.01
N GLY A 9 36.02 -1.82 17.32
CA GLY A 9 35.87 -0.85 16.23
C GLY A 9 35.38 -1.44 14.91
N ARG A 10 35.38 -2.76 14.74
CA ARG A 10 34.96 -3.47 13.52
C ARG A 10 33.55 -4.08 13.58
N ARG A 11 32.72 -3.74 14.53
CA ARG A 11 31.31 -4.06 14.42
C ARG A 11 30.72 -3.22 13.30
N ALA A 12 30.98 -3.62 12.05
CA ALA A 12 30.23 -3.12 10.91
C ALA A 12 28.75 -3.19 11.26
N VAL A 13 28.08 -2.04 11.28
CA VAL A 13 26.64 -1.95 11.52
C VAL A 13 25.99 -2.85 10.48
N ARG A 14 25.59 -4.06 10.89
CA ARG A 14 24.92 -5.01 10.01
C ARG A 14 23.54 -4.46 9.72
N ILE A 15 23.33 -3.96 8.49
CA ILE A 15 21.99 -3.56 8.05
C ILE A 15 21.11 -4.79 8.11
N GLU A 16 20.08 -4.74 8.94
CA GLU A 16 19.04 -5.76 8.96
C GLU A 16 17.98 -5.42 7.92
N PHE A 17 17.79 -6.30 6.94
CA PHE A 17 16.81 -6.16 5.87
C PHE A 17 15.52 -6.92 6.22
N TYR A 18 14.39 -6.40 5.73
CA TYR A 18 13.16 -7.17 5.72
C TYR A 18 13.28 -8.40 4.81
N ASP A 19 12.45 -9.39 5.07
CA ASP A 19 12.35 -10.59 4.25
C ASP A 19 11.77 -10.28 2.86
N ALA A 20 12.12 -11.09 1.87
CA ALA A 20 11.72 -10.87 0.49
C ALA A 20 10.20 -10.76 0.28
N PRO A 21 9.33 -11.59 0.91
CA PRO A 21 7.89 -11.42 0.77
C PRO A 21 7.39 -10.07 1.28
N THR A 22 7.91 -9.57 2.40
CA THR A 22 7.55 -8.24 2.93
C THR A 22 7.89 -7.12 1.94
N LEU A 23 9.07 -7.18 1.30
CA LEU A 23 9.48 -6.23 0.27
C LEU A 23 8.56 -6.30 -0.96
N VAL A 24 8.30 -7.49 -1.45
CA VAL A 24 7.43 -7.71 -2.62
C VAL A 24 6.02 -7.19 -2.35
N PHE A 25 5.41 -7.55 -1.23
CA PHE A 25 4.08 -7.08 -0.88
C PHE A 25 4.02 -5.57 -0.69
N HIS A 26 5.07 -4.96 -0.14
CA HIS A 26 5.13 -3.50 0.01
C HIS A 26 5.11 -2.79 -1.34
N TRP A 27 6.00 -3.16 -2.24
CA TRP A 27 6.12 -2.49 -3.53
C TRP A 27 4.92 -2.75 -4.46
N TRP A 28 4.35 -3.96 -4.42
CA TRP A 28 3.10 -4.24 -5.13
C TRP A 28 1.93 -3.44 -4.57
N THR A 29 1.83 -3.29 -3.24
CA THR A 29 0.81 -2.42 -2.62
C THR A 29 0.97 -0.98 -3.09
N ALA A 30 2.19 -0.43 -3.05
CA ALA A 30 2.46 0.92 -3.50
C ALA A 30 2.10 1.12 -4.98
N ALA A 31 2.50 0.19 -5.85
CA ALA A 31 2.18 0.24 -7.28
C ALA A 31 0.67 0.20 -7.53
N LEU A 32 -0.07 -0.70 -6.86
CA LEU A 32 -1.52 -0.80 -7.02
C LEU A 32 -2.25 0.42 -6.48
N VAL A 33 -1.82 1.02 -5.36
CA VAL A 33 -2.39 2.28 -4.86
C VAL A 33 -2.24 3.38 -5.90
N VAL A 34 -1.06 3.52 -6.50
CA VAL A 34 -0.82 4.52 -7.56
C VAL A 34 -1.71 4.27 -8.77
N LEU A 35 -1.82 3.02 -9.23
CA LEU A 35 -2.64 2.66 -10.39
C LEU A 35 -4.14 2.87 -10.13
N LEU A 36 -4.63 2.44 -8.98
CA LEU A 36 -6.03 2.62 -8.58
C LEU A 36 -6.39 4.10 -8.50
N PHE A 37 -5.56 4.91 -7.86
CA PHE A 37 -5.79 6.34 -7.76
C PHE A 37 -5.69 7.04 -9.13
N ALA A 38 -4.70 6.69 -9.93
CA ALA A 38 -4.52 7.24 -11.27
C ALA A 38 -5.71 6.93 -12.19
N THR A 39 -6.22 5.69 -12.20
CA THR A 39 -7.40 5.33 -12.99
C THR A 39 -8.62 6.16 -12.57
N SER A 40 -8.86 6.32 -11.26
CA SER A 40 -9.92 7.15 -10.72
C SER A 40 -9.81 8.62 -11.16
N LEU A 41 -8.63 9.23 -11.04
CA LEU A 41 -8.41 10.61 -11.47
C LEU A 41 -8.63 10.77 -12.98
N ILE A 42 -8.13 9.84 -13.79
CA ILE A 42 -8.22 9.95 -15.24
C ILE A 42 -9.69 9.88 -15.69
N TRP A 43 -10.48 8.93 -15.18
CA TRP A 43 -11.87 8.87 -15.64
C TRP A 43 -12.71 10.06 -15.15
N ASN A 44 -12.44 10.57 -13.95
CA ASN A 44 -13.22 11.68 -13.40
C ASN A 44 -12.87 13.04 -14.01
N TYR A 45 -11.59 13.32 -14.27
CA TYR A 45 -11.12 14.64 -14.65
C TYR A 45 -10.64 14.74 -16.10
N VAL A 46 -10.12 13.67 -16.68
CA VAL A 46 -9.56 13.71 -18.04
C VAL A 46 -10.56 13.17 -19.07
N THR A 47 -11.30 12.11 -18.73
CA THR A 47 -12.21 11.46 -19.68
C THR A 47 -13.65 11.31 -19.17
N PRO A 48 -14.25 12.31 -18.46
CA PRO A 48 -15.53 12.12 -17.78
C PRO A 48 -16.70 11.78 -18.71
N HIS A 49 -16.65 12.25 -19.96
CA HIS A 49 -17.70 12.03 -20.98
C HIS A 49 -17.25 11.11 -22.13
N ASN A 50 -16.05 10.54 -22.05
CA ASN A 50 -15.56 9.68 -23.11
C ASN A 50 -16.18 8.29 -23.01
N ARG A 51 -16.98 7.91 -24.01
CA ARG A 51 -17.73 6.62 -24.03
C ARG A 51 -16.83 5.38 -24.12
N PHE A 52 -15.61 5.52 -24.55
CA PHE A 52 -14.66 4.41 -24.67
C PHE A 52 -13.73 4.32 -23.43
N TRP A 53 -13.05 5.41 -23.10
CA TRP A 53 -12.05 5.40 -22.03
C TRP A 53 -12.62 5.30 -20.64
N ARG A 54 -13.76 5.96 -20.36
CA ARG A 54 -14.36 5.94 -19.02
C ARG A 54 -14.75 4.53 -18.57
N PRO A 55 -15.54 3.74 -19.33
CA PRO A 55 -15.88 2.38 -18.92
C PRO A 55 -14.66 1.46 -18.80
N LEU A 56 -13.65 1.63 -19.67
CA LEU A 56 -12.42 0.85 -19.62
C LEU A 56 -11.66 1.13 -18.32
N LEU A 57 -11.49 2.39 -17.96
CA LEU A 57 -10.78 2.79 -16.74
C LEU A 57 -11.54 2.36 -15.48
N GLU A 58 -12.86 2.50 -15.47
CA GLU A 58 -13.71 2.04 -14.38
C GLU A 58 -13.62 0.52 -14.19
N THR A 59 -13.76 -0.26 -15.25
CA THR A 59 -13.61 -1.72 -15.21
C THR A 59 -12.19 -2.12 -14.76
N SER A 60 -11.18 -1.41 -15.23
CA SER A 60 -9.80 -1.64 -14.80
C SER A 60 -9.61 -1.36 -13.32
N HIS A 61 -10.15 -0.24 -12.82
CA HIS A 61 -10.10 0.10 -11.39
C HIS A 61 -10.75 -0.97 -10.52
N VAL A 62 -11.95 -1.41 -10.89
CA VAL A 62 -12.67 -2.47 -10.16
C VAL A 62 -11.85 -3.77 -10.16
N SER A 63 -11.31 -4.17 -11.31
CA SER A 63 -10.50 -5.38 -11.43
C SER A 63 -9.18 -5.30 -10.63
N LEU A 64 -8.50 -4.15 -10.69
CA LEU A 64 -7.32 -3.88 -9.87
C LEU A 64 -7.67 -3.84 -8.37
N GLY A 65 -8.88 -3.36 -8.02
CA GLY A 65 -9.40 -3.38 -6.66
C GLY A 65 -9.55 -4.80 -6.11
N VAL A 66 -10.01 -5.75 -6.92
CA VAL A 66 -10.07 -7.17 -6.55
C VAL A 66 -8.67 -7.74 -6.31
N LEU A 67 -7.70 -7.45 -7.20
CA LEU A 67 -6.30 -7.84 -6.99
C LEU A 67 -5.73 -7.22 -5.72
N PHE A 68 -6.04 -5.97 -5.48
CA PHE A 68 -5.61 -5.25 -4.29
C PHE A 68 -6.18 -5.88 -3.01
N ALA A 69 -7.45 -6.26 -3.01
CA ALA A 69 -8.09 -6.97 -1.90
C ALA A 69 -7.35 -8.28 -1.56
N LEU A 70 -7.05 -9.10 -2.58
CA LEU A 70 -6.28 -10.33 -2.40
C LEU A 70 -4.89 -10.05 -1.83
N LEU A 71 -4.20 -9.04 -2.38
CA LEU A 71 -2.88 -8.63 -1.89
C LEU A 71 -2.91 -8.19 -0.42
N ILE A 72 -3.91 -7.38 -0.03
CA ILE A 72 -4.06 -6.91 1.36
C ILE A 72 -4.33 -8.08 2.30
N ILE A 73 -5.19 -9.02 1.92
CA ILE A 73 -5.47 -10.23 2.72
C ILE A 73 -4.18 -11.03 2.94
N VAL A 74 -3.45 -11.34 1.87
CA VAL A 74 -2.19 -12.09 1.94
C VAL A 74 -1.16 -11.33 2.78
N ARG A 75 -1.05 -10.01 2.59
CA ARG A 75 -0.13 -9.16 3.34
C ARG A 75 -0.46 -9.12 4.85
N VAL A 76 -1.74 -9.04 5.21
CA VAL A 76 -2.17 -9.08 6.61
C VAL A 76 -1.85 -10.45 7.23
N ILE A 77 -2.18 -11.53 6.54
CA ILE A 77 -1.86 -12.90 7.00
C ILE A 77 -0.35 -13.04 7.19
N TRP A 78 0.46 -12.66 6.20
CA TRP A 78 1.92 -12.70 6.28
C TRP A 78 2.45 -11.92 7.48
N ARG A 79 1.92 -10.72 7.70
CA ARG A 79 2.30 -9.91 8.85
C ARG A 79 1.99 -10.57 10.19
N LEU A 80 0.90 -11.29 10.28
CA LEU A 80 0.48 -11.95 11.53
C LEU A 80 1.24 -13.26 11.79
N THR A 81 1.63 -13.98 10.74
CA THR A 81 2.14 -15.35 10.83
C THR A 81 3.60 -15.55 10.45
N GLY A 82 4.13 -14.79 9.51
CA GLY A 82 5.42 -15.10 8.88
C GLY A 82 6.43 -13.97 8.84
N MET A 83 6.03 -12.72 9.09
CA MET A 83 6.92 -11.58 8.90
C MET A 83 8.07 -11.53 9.92
N ARG A 84 9.31 -11.38 9.42
CA ARG A 84 10.44 -11.01 10.27
C ARG A 84 10.22 -9.60 10.82
N ARG A 85 10.05 -9.49 12.12
CA ARG A 85 9.92 -8.22 12.81
C ARG A 85 11.29 -7.65 13.12
N LEU A 86 11.63 -6.52 12.54
CA LEU A 86 12.79 -5.76 12.96
C LEU A 86 12.46 -4.96 14.23
N PRO A 87 13.42 -4.77 15.12
CA PRO A 87 13.18 -3.93 16.29
C PRO A 87 12.80 -2.51 15.84
N PRO A 88 11.75 -1.91 16.44
CA PRO A 88 11.37 -0.55 16.14
C PRO A 88 12.49 0.42 16.52
N GLU A 89 12.57 1.53 15.80
CA GLU A 89 13.46 2.62 16.21
C GLU A 89 13.03 3.15 17.58
N ALA A 90 14.01 3.60 18.36
CA ALA A 90 13.74 4.14 19.69
C ALA A 90 13.18 5.58 19.61
N GLY A 91 12.42 5.99 20.63
CA GLY A 91 11.96 7.35 20.79
C GLY A 91 10.75 7.73 19.93
N ILE A 92 10.53 9.04 19.78
CA ILE A 92 9.34 9.61 19.12
C ILE A 92 9.28 9.22 17.63
N ALA A 93 10.40 9.15 16.94
CA ALA A 93 10.45 8.75 15.53
C ALA A 93 9.92 7.32 15.32
N GLY A 94 10.30 6.39 16.18
CA GLY A 94 9.79 5.02 16.15
C GLY A 94 8.28 4.95 16.44
N LEU A 95 7.79 5.74 17.40
CA LEU A 95 6.35 5.82 17.68
C LEU A 95 5.56 6.37 16.48
N LEU A 96 6.02 7.48 15.89
CA LEU A 96 5.39 8.07 14.70
C LEU A 96 5.38 7.09 13.51
N SER A 97 6.46 6.37 13.31
CA SER A 97 6.56 5.33 12.29
C SER A 97 5.51 4.22 12.51
N GLN A 98 5.33 3.75 13.74
CA GLN A 98 4.33 2.73 14.07
C GLN A 98 2.89 3.23 13.88
N ILE A 99 2.60 4.47 14.27
CA ILE A 99 1.29 5.10 14.07
C ILE A 99 1.00 5.23 12.58
N MET A 100 1.91 5.81 11.80
CA MET A 100 1.77 5.99 10.35
C MET A 100 1.46 4.67 9.66
N TYR A 101 2.20 3.65 9.97
CA TYR A 101 2.09 2.32 9.43
C TYR A 101 0.77 1.63 9.85
N GLY A 102 0.37 1.71 11.13
CA GLY A 102 -0.93 1.21 11.58
C GLY A 102 -2.09 1.91 10.89
N LEU A 103 -2.01 3.25 10.78
CA LEU A 103 -3.02 4.07 10.12
C LEU A 103 -3.17 3.72 8.63
N LEU A 104 -2.05 3.58 7.91
CA LEU A 104 -2.09 3.15 6.51
C LEU A 104 -2.75 1.78 6.35
N TYR A 105 -2.45 0.80 7.21
CA TYR A 105 -3.11 -0.50 7.15
C TYR A 105 -4.62 -0.41 7.36
N VAL A 106 -5.06 0.35 8.37
CA VAL A 106 -6.49 0.55 8.64
C VAL A 106 -7.18 1.19 7.45
N LEU A 107 -6.58 2.24 6.87
CA LEU A 107 -7.16 2.92 5.73
C LEU A 107 -7.20 2.05 4.47
N LEU A 108 -6.14 1.26 4.19
CA LEU A 108 -6.13 0.35 3.04
C LEU A 108 -7.20 -0.74 3.15
N VAL A 109 -7.43 -1.28 4.36
CA VAL A 109 -8.53 -2.24 4.60
C VAL A 109 -9.88 -1.55 4.46
N ALA A 110 -10.07 -0.37 5.07
CA ALA A 110 -11.31 0.39 4.97
C ALA A 110 -11.65 0.76 3.53
N GLU A 111 -10.66 1.21 2.75
CA GLU A 111 -10.81 1.54 1.33
C GLU A 111 -11.25 0.34 0.51
N THR A 112 -10.63 -0.81 0.76
CA THR A 112 -11.01 -2.07 0.12
C THR A 112 -12.45 -2.45 0.43
N VAL A 113 -12.83 -2.42 1.71
CA VAL A 113 -14.19 -2.77 2.15
C VAL A 113 -15.22 -1.80 1.58
N THR A 114 -14.96 -0.49 1.67
CA THR A 114 -15.89 0.52 1.14
C THR A 114 -16.06 0.38 -0.37
N GLY A 115 -15.00 0.09 -1.12
CA GLY A 115 -15.08 -0.14 -2.57
C GLY A 115 -15.95 -1.35 -2.95
N PHE A 116 -15.83 -2.46 -2.23
CA PHE A 116 -16.68 -3.64 -2.46
C PHE A 116 -18.14 -3.37 -2.11
N VAL A 117 -18.40 -2.79 -0.93
CA VAL A 117 -19.77 -2.51 -0.49
C VAL A 117 -20.44 -1.45 -1.39
N LEU A 118 -19.67 -0.43 -1.83
CA LEU A 118 -20.12 0.57 -2.79
C LEU A 118 -20.63 -0.09 -4.09
N ARG A 119 -19.85 -0.99 -4.67
CA ARG A 119 -20.23 -1.67 -5.91
C ARG A 119 -21.50 -2.49 -5.74
N TRP A 120 -21.62 -3.21 -4.64
CA TRP A 120 -22.87 -3.95 -4.33
C TRP A 120 -24.06 -3.00 -4.09
N ALA A 121 -23.87 -1.88 -3.38
CA ALA A 121 -24.92 -0.89 -3.17
C ALA A 121 -25.37 -0.22 -4.48
N GLN A 122 -24.49 -0.10 -5.48
CA GLN A 122 -24.85 0.33 -6.83
C GLN A 122 -25.69 -0.73 -7.57
N GLY A 123 -25.75 -1.96 -7.07
CA GLY A 123 -26.44 -3.09 -7.72
C GLY A 123 -25.66 -3.62 -8.93
N GLU A 124 -24.36 -3.46 -8.94
CA GLU A 124 -23.49 -3.84 -10.04
C GLU A 124 -22.60 -5.02 -9.69
N GLU A 125 -22.38 -5.88 -10.68
CA GLU A 125 -21.48 -7.02 -10.55
C GLU A 125 -20.02 -6.59 -10.68
N PHE A 126 -19.12 -7.32 -10.02
CA PHE A 126 -17.69 -7.19 -10.25
C PHE A 126 -17.31 -8.06 -11.45
N THR A 127 -16.91 -7.46 -12.53
CA THR A 127 -16.33 -8.21 -13.64
C THR A 127 -14.81 -8.11 -13.56
N PHE A 128 -14.17 -9.23 -13.27
CA PHE A 128 -12.71 -9.30 -13.16
C PHE A 128 -12.08 -9.46 -14.54
N PHE A 129 -11.62 -8.37 -15.14
CA PHE A 129 -11.01 -8.29 -16.48
C PHE A 129 -11.82 -9.04 -17.56
N GLY A 130 -13.15 -9.16 -17.43
CA GLY A 130 -13.99 -9.92 -18.35
C GLY A 130 -13.91 -11.44 -18.22
N LEU A 131 -13.13 -11.99 -17.27
CA LEU A 131 -12.94 -13.44 -17.10
C LEU A 131 -14.07 -14.09 -16.31
N PHE A 132 -14.53 -13.44 -15.26
CA PHE A 132 -15.66 -13.89 -14.44
C PHE A 132 -16.30 -12.72 -13.72
N SER A 133 -17.54 -12.91 -13.28
CA SER A 133 -18.27 -11.93 -12.48
C SER A 133 -18.49 -12.42 -11.06
N ILE A 134 -18.35 -11.52 -10.10
CA ILE A 134 -18.72 -11.72 -8.70
C ILE A 134 -20.09 -11.03 -8.55
N PRO A 135 -21.16 -11.75 -8.21
CA PRO A 135 -22.48 -11.18 -8.11
C PRO A 135 -22.61 -10.17 -6.98
N ALA A 136 -23.56 -9.26 -7.10
CA ALA A 136 -23.90 -8.36 -6.00
C ALA A 136 -24.50 -9.16 -4.83
N LEU A 137 -23.95 -8.96 -3.63
CA LEU A 137 -24.41 -9.67 -2.42
C LEU A 137 -25.53 -8.95 -1.67
N MET A 138 -25.96 -7.77 -2.16
CA MET A 138 -27.05 -6.99 -1.58
C MET A 138 -27.88 -6.34 -2.66
N ALA A 139 -29.12 -5.96 -2.30
CA ALA A 139 -29.98 -5.20 -3.18
C ALA A 139 -29.45 -3.78 -3.40
N LYS A 140 -29.79 -3.20 -4.56
CA LYS A 140 -29.40 -1.83 -4.89
C LYS A 140 -30.00 -0.83 -3.89
N ASP A 141 -29.12 0.01 -3.32
CA ASP A 141 -29.49 1.12 -2.43
C ASP A 141 -28.74 2.39 -2.86
N ARG A 142 -29.42 3.32 -3.48
CA ARG A 142 -28.83 4.57 -3.97
C ARG A 142 -28.30 5.47 -2.86
N GLY A 143 -29.04 5.60 -1.76
CA GLY A 143 -28.62 6.45 -0.65
C GLY A 143 -27.33 5.95 0.00
N MET A 144 -27.24 4.65 0.19
CA MET A 144 -26.04 3.99 0.68
C MET A 144 -24.87 4.11 -0.32
N ALA A 145 -25.14 3.93 -1.61
CA ALA A 145 -24.11 4.06 -2.64
C ALA A 145 -23.50 5.46 -2.68
N GLU A 146 -24.31 6.53 -2.63
CA GLU A 146 -23.85 7.92 -2.61
C GLU A 146 -22.96 8.22 -1.38
N GLN A 147 -23.34 7.72 -0.21
CA GLN A 147 -22.54 7.87 1.02
C GLN A 147 -21.22 7.11 0.92
N LEU A 148 -21.24 5.87 0.48
CA LEU A 148 -20.05 5.04 0.35
C LEU A 148 -19.08 5.59 -0.70
N GLU A 149 -19.59 6.17 -1.80
CA GLU A 149 -18.76 6.84 -2.81
C GLU A 149 -18.00 8.03 -2.21
N GLN A 150 -18.66 8.84 -1.38
CA GLN A 150 -18.00 9.93 -0.69
C GLN A 150 -16.92 9.44 0.28
N TRP A 151 -17.23 8.42 1.09
CA TRP A 151 -16.25 7.84 2.02
C TRP A 151 -15.07 7.21 1.30
N HIS A 152 -15.32 6.45 0.22
CA HIS A 152 -14.27 5.86 -0.61
C HIS A 152 -13.36 6.95 -1.17
N ASN A 153 -13.89 8.03 -1.69
CA ASN A 153 -13.11 9.16 -2.16
C ASN A 153 -12.28 9.82 -1.04
N TYR A 154 -12.86 10.06 0.14
CA TYR A 154 -12.12 10.67 1.25
C TYR A 154 -11.01 9.77 1.77
N ILE A 155 -11.27 8.48 1.91
CA ILE A 155 -10.26 7.49 2.35
C ILE A 155 -9.16 7.39 1.29
N GLY A 156 -9.49 7.32 0.01
CA GLY A 156 -8.53 7.30 -1.10
C GLY A 156 -7.59 8.50 -1.07
N TRP A 157 -8.10 9.73 -0.91
CA TRP A 157 -7.27 10.92 -0.75
C TRP A 157 -6.43 10.90 0.52
N ALA A 158 -6.98 10.44 1.64
CA ALA A 158 -6.22 10.30 2.89
C ALA A 158 -5.05 9.32 2.72
N ILE A 159 -5.26 8.18 2.06
CA ILE A 159 -4.21 7.21 1.74
C ILE A 159 -3.10 7.87 0.92
N VAL A 160 -3.43 8.60 -0.14
CA VAL A 160 -2.44 9.22 -1.02
C VAL A 160 -1.62 10.27 -0.28
N ILE A 161 -2.27 11.14 0.49
CA ILE A 161 -1.59 12.19 1.27
C ILE A 161 -0.64 11.55 2.29
N LEU A 162 -1.09 10.53 3.01
CA LEU A 162 -0.26 9.83 3.99
C LEU A 162 0.87 9.03 3.34
N ALA A 163 0.61 8.39 2.18
CA ALA A 163 1.64 7.68 1.43
C ALA A 163 2.73 8.62 0.90
N LEU A 164 2.35 9.82 0.43
CA LEU A 164 3.31 10.85 0.03
C LEU A 164 4.13 11.35 1.22
N GLY A 165 3.49 11.59 2.38
CA GLY A 165 4.19 11.94 3.62
C GLY A 165 5.15 10.83 4.08
N HIS A 166 4.71 9.57 4.01
CA HIS A 166 5.55 8.41 4.30
C HIS A 166 6.76 8.31 3.37
N ALA A 167 6.56 8.48 2.07
CA ALA A 167 7.65 8.47 1.09
C ALA A 167 8.61 9.64 1.30
N ALA A 168 8.08 10.85 1.55
CA ALA A 168 8.91 12.01 1.87
C ALA A 168 9.75 11.80 3.13
N ALA A 169 9.16 11.25 4.20
CA ALA A 169 9.88 10.90 5.41
C ALA A 169 11.02 9.91 5.13
N ALA A 170 10.76 8.85 4.35
CA ALA A 170 11.80 7.89 3.97
C ALA A 170 12.95 8.54 3.18
N LEU A 171 12.64 9.51 2.30
CA LEU A 171 13.67 10.26 1.57
C LEU A 171 14.46 11.20 2.49
N VAL A 172 13.80 11.87 3.45
CA VAL A 172 14.49 12.69 4.46
C VAL A 172 15.42 11.82 5.30
N HIS A 173 14.97 10.67 5.77
CA HIS A 173 15.80 9.70 6.48
C HIS A 173 17.04 9.30 5.67
N HIS A 174 16.86 9.01 4.39
CA HIS A 174 17.95 8.56 3.52
C HIS A 174 18.95 9.69 3.19
N TYR A 175 18.48 10.87 2.74
CA TYR A 175 19.35 11.93 2.22
C TYR A 175 19.84 12.92 3.28
N VAL A 176 19.00 13.21 4.30
CA VAL A 176 19.30 14.23 5.32
C VAL A 176 19.86 13.56 6.58
N LEU A 177 19.15 12.59 7.14
CA LEU A 177 19.56 11.89 8.37
C LEU A 177 20.60 10.81 8.10
N LYS A 178 20.72 10.38 6.84
CA LYS A 178 21.69 9.37 6.36
C LYS A 178 21.63 8.07 7.16
N ASP A 179 20.40 7.69 7.55
CA ASP A 179 20.14 6.42 8.19
C ASP A 179 19.73 5.34 7.16
N GLN A 180 19.47 4.13 7.63
CA GLN A 180 19.27 2.97 6.78
C GLN A 180 17.78 2.61 6.58
N VAL A 181 16.84 3.49 6.95
CA VAL A 181 15.40 3.19 6.92
C VAL A 181 14.94 2.80 5.52
N LEU A 182 15.28 3.59 4.51
CA LEU A 182 14.94 3.30 3.12
C LEU A 182 15.69 2.06 2.61
N GLU A 183 16.96 1.89 2.96
CA GLU A 183 17.78 0.77 2.49
C GLU A 183 17.23 -0.58 2.95
N ARG A 184 16.61 -0.66 4.13
CA ARG A 184 15.95 -1.87 4.65
C ARG A 184 14.78 -2.34 3.77
N MET A 185 14.21 -1.43 2.96
CA MET A 185 13.07 -1.68 2.06
C MET A 185 13.48 -1.80 0.59
N LEU A 186 14.78 -1.73 0.28
CA LEU A 186 15.30 -1.95 -1.05
C LEU A 186 15.80 -3.39 -1.21
N VAL A 187 15.69 -3.91 -2.42
CA VAL A 187 16.21 -5.24 -2.75
C VAL A 187 17.74 -5.22 -2.61
N ARG A 188 18.27 -6.10 -1.78
CA ARG A 188 19.70 -6.29 -1.62
C ARG A 188 20.32 -6.68 -2.97
N ARG A 189 21.01 -5.76 -3.64
CA ARG A 189 21.96 -6.18 -4.68
C ARG A 189 23.04 -7.01 -3.97
N ALA A 190 23.14 -8.28 -4.34
CA ALA A 190 24.24 -9.11 -3.91
C ALA A 190 25.52 -8.34 -4.29
N ARG A 191 26.27 -7.86 -3.29
CA ARG A 191 27.65 -7.43 -3.54
C ARG A 191 28.35 -8.69 -4.02
N GLN A 192 28.63 -8.76 -5.29
CA GLN A 192 29.59 -9.69 -5.85
C GLN A 192 30.91 -9.33 -5.17
N SER A 193 31.34 -10.18 -4.25
CA SER A 193 32.68 -10.17 -3.72
C SER A 193 33.62 -10.47 -4.90
N ALA A 194 34.26 -9.43 -5.40
CA ALA A 194 35.46 -9.56 -6.22
C ALA A 194 36.65 -9.82 -5.31
#